data_f86e951d246d8d6ac10fa4c503320e8a
#
_entry.id   f86e951d246d8d6ac10fa4c503320e8a
#
_cell.length_a   1.000
_cell.length_b   1.000
_cell.length_c   1.000
_cell.angle_alpha   90.00
_cell.angle_beta   90.00
_cell.angle_gamma   90.00
#
_symmetry.space_group_name_H-M   'P 1'
#
loop_
_entity.id
_entity.type
_entity.pdbx_description
1 polymer ?
#
loop_
_entity_poly.entity_id
_entity_poly.type
_entity_poly.pdbx_seq_one_letter_code
_entity_poly.pdbx_strand_id
1 'polypeptide(L)'
;MQDAITNVINKSDVQGLYLDTASMGSLESYFASGELRVRAAATISANASAIIRDAVAKALLYSDITRPGGNMYTTRRYAACIRDLDYYLRYSTYAMLAGDTSILDERVLNGLKETYNSLGVPIGATVQAIQAMKEATAALVGADAGRETVSYTHLTLPTSQYV
;
A
#
# COMPACT_ATOMS: atom_id res chain seq x y z
N MET A 1 -5.56 13.90 5.22
CA MET A 1 -4.55 12.97 5.77
C MET A 1 -4.72 12.90 7.27
N GLN A 2 -5.02 11.73 7.80
CA GLN A 2 -5.20 11.47 9.23
C GLN A 2 -4.16 10.45 9.72
N ASP A 3 -4.05 10.29 11.03
CA ASP A 3 -3.30 9.24 11.69
C ASP A 3 -4.14 8.57 12.78
N ALA A 4 -3.65 7.50 13.37
CA ALA A 4 -4.37 6.74 14.38
C ALA A 4 -4.79 7.61 15.58
N ILE A 5 -3.96 8.57 15.97
CA ILE A 5 -4.22 9.46 17.11
C ILE A 5 -5.34 10.44 16.75
N THR A 6 -5.17 11.15 15.63
CA THR A 6 -6.17 12.12 15.13
C THR A 6 -7.53 11.45 14.89
N ASN A 7 -7.53 10.23 14.36
CA ASN A 7 -8.76 9.47 14.11
C ASN A 7 -9.51 9.13 15.41
N VAL A 8 -8.80 8.71 16.45
CA VAL A 8 -9.40 8.42 17.77
C VAL A 8 -9.94 9.71 18.40
N ILE A 9 -9.17 10.81 18.37
CA ILE A 9 -9.59 12.10 18.93
C ILE A 9 -10.83 12.61 18.22
N ASN A 10 -10.85 12.63 16.89
CA ASN A 10 -11.97 13.15 16.10
C ASN A 10 -13.28 12.40 16.38
N LYS A 11 -13.24 11.09 16.61
CA LYS A 11 -14.43 10.31 16.96
C LYS A 11 -15.10 10.78 18.25
N SER A 12 -14.30 11.12 19.24
CA SER A 12 -14.80 11.62 20.53
C SER A 12 -15.20 13.10 20.45
N ASP A 13 -14.42 13.91 19.75
CA ASP A 13 -14.64 15.35 19.59
C ASP A 13 -15.98 15.67 18.90
N VAL A 14 -16.29 14.96 17.81
CA VAL A 14 -17.58 15.10 17.10
C VAL A 14 -18.78 14.83 18.00
N GLN A 15 -18.61 13.99 19.03
CA GLN A 15 -19.66 13.66 20.00
C GLN A 15 -19.64 14.55 21.23
N GLY A 16 -18.65 15.42 21.37
CA GLY A 16 -18.44 16.26 22.55
C GLY A 16 -18.10 15.44 23.82
N LEU A 17 -17.46 14.29 23.65
CA LEU A 17 -17.14 13.34 24.72
C LEU A 17 -15.63 13.28 24.99
N TYR A 18 -15.28 12.93 26.23
CA TYR A 18 -13.90 12.50 26.55
C TYR A 18 -13.60 11.13 25.93
N LEU A 19 -12.30 10.83 25.76
CA LEU A 19 -11.86 9.51 25.31
C LEU A 19 -12.32 8.45 26.30
N ASP A 20 -13.01 7.44 25.79
CA ASP A 20 -13.45 6.28 26.58
C ASP A 20 -12.33 5.20 26.69
N THR A 21 -12.59 4.14 27.46
CA THR A 21 -11.63 3.04 27.67
C THR A 21 -11.26 2.35 26.37
N ALA A 22 -12.19 2.21 25.41
CA ALA A 22 -11.94 1.59 24.11
C ALA A 22 -11.00 2.44 23.26
N SER A 23 -11.21 3.75 23.26
CA SER A 23 -10.35 4.73 22.58
C SER A 23 -8.94 4.74 23.15
N MET A 24 -8.82 4.71 24.50
CA MET A 24 -7.51 4.61 25.16
C MET A 24 -6.80 3.30 24.85
N GLY A 25 -7.50 2.15 24.85
CA GLY A 25 -6.95 0.87 24.46
C GLY A 25 -6.46 0.82 23.00
N SER A 26 -7.15 1.52 22.10
CA SER A 26 -6.71 1.66 20.71
C SER A 26 -5.40 2.44 20.60
N LEU A 27 -5.25 3.53 21.36
CA LEU A 27 -4.01 4.31 21.41
C LEU A 27 -2.86 3.52 22.04
N GLU A 28 -3.12 2.78 23.13
CA GLU A 28 -2.12 1.90 23.77
C GLU A 28 -1.60 0.86 22.79
N SER A 29 -2.48 0.20 22.03
CA SER A 29 -2.11 -0.77 21.01
C SER A 29 -1.29 -0.13 19.87
N TYR A 30 -1.68 1.07 19.43
CA TYR A 30 -0.94 1.83 18.43
C TYR A 30 0.47 2.18 18.91
N PHE A 31 0.64 2.66 20.13
CA PHE A 31 1.96 2.97 20.70
C PHE A 31 2.79 1.71 20.95
N ALA A 32 2.20 0.64 21.45
CA ALA A 32 2.89 -0.63 21.72
C ALA A 32 3.50 -1.23 20.44
N SER A 33 2.84 -1.09 19.28
CA SER A 33 3.37 -1.57 18.00
C SER A 33 4.29 -0.55 17.29
N GLY A 34 4.55 0.61 17.89
CA GLY A 34 5.30 1.70 17.26
C GLY A 34 6.71 1.33 16.82
N GLU A 35 7.50 0.70 17.70
CA GLU A 35 8.86 0.27 17.38
C GLU A 35 8.87 -0.76 16.25
N LEU A 36 7.93 -1.70 16.26
CA LEU A 36 7.79 -2.71 15.22
C LEU A 36 7.51 -2.07 13.85
N ARG A 37 6.60 -1.09 13.79
CA ARG A 37 6.29 -0.34 12.56
C ARG A 37 7.48 0.45 12.04
N VAL A 38 8.23 1.11 12.93
CA VAL A 38 9.44 1.87 12.54
C VAL A 38 10.50 0.92 11.98
N ARG A 39 10.76 -0.21 12.62
CA ARG A 39 11.71 -1.22 12.11
C ARG A 39 11.27 -1.79 10.76
N ALA A 40 9.98 -2.11 10.62
CA ALA A 40 9.42 -2.59 9.36
C ALA A 40 9.60 -1.53 8.25
N ALA A 41 9.30 -0.28 8.52
CA ALA A 41 9.47 0.81 7.55
C ALA A 41 10.94 0.99 7.14
N ALA A 42 11.88 0.91 8.08
CA ALA A 42 13.31 0.96 7.79
C ALA A 42 13.75 -0.21 6.90
N THR A 43 13.27 -1.44 7.20
CA THR A 43 13.56 -2.63 6.40
C THR A 43 13.00 -2.52 4.98
N ILE A 44 11.75 -2.07 4.84
CA ILE A 44 11.11 -1.84 3.54
C ILE A 44 11.89 -0.79 2.74
N SER A 45 12.21 0.34 3.35
CA SER A 45 12.93 1.43 2.69
C SER A 45 14.31 1.00 2.19
N ALA A 46 15.05 0.21 2.99
CA ALA A 46 16.36 -0.32 2.61
C ALA A 46 16.29 -1.33 1.46
N ASN A 47 15.15 -2.01 1.28
CA ASN A 47 14.96 -3.06 0.28
C ASN A 47 13.98 -2.69 -0.84
N ALA A 48 13.52 -1.43 -0.91
CA ALA A 48 12.46 -0.99 -1.82
C ALA A 48 12.73 -1.39 -3.28
N SER A 49 13.95 -1.16 -3.76
CA SER A 49 14.34 -1.50 -5.15
C SER A 49 14.28 -3.02 -5.43
N ALA A 50 14.57 -3.86 -4.44
CA ALA A 50 14.49 -5.33 -4.60
C ALA A 50 13.01 -5.77 -4.64
N ILE A 51 12.20 -5.26 -3.71
CA ILE A 51 10.75 -5.52 -3.65
C ILE A 51 10.07 -5.14 -4.97
N ILE A 52 10.37 -3.94 -5.50
CA ILE A 52 9.78 -3.47 -6.75
C ILE A 52 10.23 -4.31 -7.94
N ARG A 53 11.49 -4.72 -7.98
CA ARG A 53 12.01 -5.60 -9.04
C ARG A 53 11.30 -6.95 -9.07
N ASP A 54 11.05 -7.55 -7.90
CA ASP A 54 10.32 -8.81 -7.79
C ASP A 54 8.85 -8.66 -8.22
N ALA A 55 8.22 -7.54 -7.84
CA ALA A 55 6.88 -7.20 -8.28
C ALA A 55 6.78 -7.03 -9.81
N VAL A 56 7.74 -6.32 -10.42
CA VAL A 56 7.83 -6.16 -11.87
C VAL A 56 8.03 -7.51 -12.56
N ALA A 57 8.91 -8.37 -12.04
CA ALA A 57 9.13 -9.71 -12.60
C ALA A 57 7.84 -10.54 -12.65
N LYS A 58 6.96 -10.40 -11.67
CA LYS A 58 5.63 -11.04 -11.67
C LYS A 58 4.68 -10.43 -12.69
N ALA A 59 4.67 -9.11 -12.82
CA ALA A 59 3.88 -8.43 -13.85
C ALA A 59 4.29 -8.87 -15.27
N LEU A 60 5.58 -9.06 -15.52
CA LEU A 60 6.13 -9.49 -16.81
C LEU A 60 5.71 -10.90 -17.24
N LEU A 61 5.15 -11.71 -16.34
CA LEU A 61 4.55 -13.01 -16.71
C LEU A 61 3.30 -12.85 -17.60
N TYR A 62 2.69 -11.66 -17.63
CA TYR A 62 1.63 -11.32 -18.57
C TYR A 62 2.24 -10.91 -19.91
N SER A 63 2.30 -11.84 -20.84
CA SER A 63 2.98 -11.63 -22.14
C SER A 63 2.45 -10.44 -22.94
N ASP A 64 1.20 -10.09 -22.78
CA ASP A 64 0.54 -9.03 -23.55
C ASP A 64 1.01 -7.62 -23.17
N ILE A 65 1.51 -7.42 -21.93
CA ILE A 65 1.98 -6.10 -21.50
C ILE A 65 3.30 -5.68 -22.13
N THR A 66 4.10 -6.64 -22.62
CA THR A 66 5.40 -6.41 -23.26
C THR A 66 5.34 -6.43 -24.78
N ARG A 67 4.20 -6.76 -25.39
CA ARG A 67 3.99 -6.75 -26.85
C ARG A 67 3.77 -5.33 -27.39
N PRO A 68 3.90 -5.10 -28.69
CA PRO A 68 3.53 -3.83 -29.31
C PRO A 68 2.12 -3.39 -28.87
N GLY A 69 2.00 -2.17 -28.34
CA GLY A 69 0.76 -1.64 -27.76
C GLY A 69 0.56 -1.94 -26.27
N GLY A 70 1.29 -2.86 -25.69
CA GLY A 70 1.22 -3.19 -24.27
C GLY A 70 1.77 -2.10 -23.33
N ASN A 71 1.37 -2.15 -22.08
CA ASN A 71 1.65 -1.10 -21.09
C ASN A 71 3.12 -1.04 -20.64
N MET A 72 3.92 -2.08 -20.87
CA MET A 72 5.34 -2.13 -20.58
C MET A 72 6.20 -2.28 -21.85
N TYR A 73 5.62 -2.07 -23.03
CA TYR A 73 6.33 -2.23 -24.32
C TYR A 73 7.38 -1.14 -24.56
N THR A 74 7.05 0.12 -24.28
CA THR A 74 8.02 1.21 -24.44
C THR A 74 8.76 1.48 -23.12
N THR A 75 10.03 1.91 -23.23
CA THR A 75 10.83 2.31 -22.05
C THR A 75 10.13 3.33 -21.17
N ARG A 76 9.41 4.29 -21.78
CA ARG A 76 8.64 5.30 -21.05
C ARG A 76 7.51 4.69 -20.22
N ARG A 77 6.73 3.77 -20.81
CA ARG A 77 5.64 3.09 -20.12
C ARG A 77 6.16 2.14 -19.04
N TYR A 78 7.24 1.43 -19.33
CA TYR A 78 7.93 0.58 -18.35
C TYR A 78 8.38 1.39 -17.12
N ALA A 79 9.05 2.53 -17.35
CA ALA A 79 9.47 3.42 -16.27
C ALA A 79 8.28 3.98 -15.46
N ALA A 80 7.16 4.28 -16.12
CA ALA A 80 5.93 4.69 -15.44
C ALA A 80 5.38 3.59 -14.52
N CYS A 81 5.35 2.33 -14.96
CA CYS A 81 4.93 1.20 -14.12
C CYS A 81 5.82 1.04 -12.88
N ILE A 82 7.15 1.14 -13.03
CA ILE A 82 8.08 1.08 -11.89
C ILE A 82 7.81 2.20 -10.91
N ARG A 83 7.65 3.43 -11.40
CA ARG A 83 7.33 4.60 -10.58
C ARG A 83 6.01 4.41 -9.81
N ASP A 84 4.99 3.87 -10.46
CA ASP A 84 3.69 3.66 -9.83
C ASP A 84 3.77 2.58 -8.73
N LEU A 85 4.52 1.50 -8.95
CA LEU A 85 4.80 0.49 -7.90
C LEU A 85 5.59 1.08 -6.73
N ASP A 86 6.56 1.97 -7.00
CA ASP A 86 7.28 2.71 -5.95
C ASP A 86 6.32 3.58 -5.12
N TYR A 87 5.38 4.26 -5.76
CA TYR A 87 4.35 5.02 -5.05
C TYR A 87 3.47 4.12 -4.18
N TYR A 88 3.02 2.97 -4.67
CA TYR A 88 2.25 2.02 -3.86
C TYR A 88 3.03 1.57 -2.62
N LEU A 89 4.27 1.14 -2.78
CA LEU A 89 5.10 0.67 -1.67
C LEU A 89 5.33 1.77 -0.64
N ARG A 90 5.70 2.96 -1.11
CA ARG A 90 6.00 4.11 -0.26
C ARG A 90 4.78 4.58 0.53
N TYR A 91 3.65 4.79 -0.12
CA TYR A 91 2.44 5.27 0.57
C TYR A 91 1.80 4.20 1.45
N SER A 92 1.91 2.91 1.12
CA SER A 92 1.54 1.83 2.04
C SER A 92 2.42 1.82 3.29
N THR A 93 3.72 2.07 3.14
CA THR A 93 4.64 2.21 4.29
C THR A 93 4.28 3.41 5.17
N TYR A 94 3.90 4.54 4.56
CA TYR A 94 3.44 5.71 5.31
C TYR A 94 2.12 5.46 6.04
N ALA A 95 1.16 4.79 5.40
CA ALA A 95 -0.11 4.39 6.02
C ALA A 95 0.12 3.47 7.23
N MET A 96 1.03 2.51 7.11
CA MET A 96 1.45 1.64 8.22
C MET A 96 2.03 2.44 9.39
N LEU A 97 2.92 3.41 9.12
CA LEU A 97 3.49 4.27 10.16
C LEU A 97 2.43 5.15 10.83
N ALA A 98 1.52 5.73 10.05
CA ALA A 98 0.45 6.57 10.54
C ALA A 98 -0.64 5.78 11.29
N GLY A 99 -0.73 4.46 11.07
CA GLY A 99 -1.83 3.63 11.58
C GLY A 99 -3.19 4.00 11.00
N ASP A 100 -3.20 4.63 9.81
CA ASP A 100 -4.41 5.08 9.11
C ASP A 100 -4.19 5.06 7.59
N THR A 101 -5.23 4.72 6.85
CA THR A 101 -5.15 4.53 5.40
C THR A 101 -5.36 5.79 4.58
N SER A 102 -5.83 6.86 5.20
CA SER A 102 -6.24 8.08 4.50
C SER A 102 -5.14 8.66 3.61
N ILE A 103 -3.87 8.53 3.99
CA ILE A 103 -2.76 8.98 3.13
C ILE A 103 -2.67 8.19 1.83
N LEU A 104 -2.93 6.87 1.89
CA LEU A 104 -2.94 6.01 0.71
C LEU A 104 -4.14 6.34 -0.18
N ASP A 105 -5.32 6.49 0.43
CA ASP A 105 -6.54 6.88 -0.27
C ASP A 105 -6.37 8.21 -1.01
N GLU A 106 -5.94 9.24 -0.29
CA GLU A 106 -5.82 10.61 -0.83
C GLU A 106 -4.73 10.74 -1.89
N ARG A 107 -3.60 10.05 -1.74
CA ARG A 107 -2.41 10.25 -2.57
C ARG A 107 -2.27 9.26 -3.71
N VAL A 108 -2.94 8.11 -3.61
CA VAL A 108 -2.75 7.01 -4.56
C VAL A 108 -4.07 6.50 -5.11
N LEU A 109 -5.04 6.14 -4.25
CA LEU A 109 -6.22 5.40 -4.69
C LEU A 109 -7.31 6.28 -5.31
N ASN A 110 -7.46 7.53 -4.84
CA ASN A 110 -8.45 8.45 -5.38
C ASN A 110 -8.18 8.74 -6.87
N GLY A 111 -9.16 8.43 -7.72
CA GLY A 111 -9.07 8.63 -9.16
C GLY A 111 -8.16 7.63 -9.91
N LEU A 112 -7.54 6.66 -9.21
CA LEU A 112 -6.64 5.70 -9.84
C LEU A 112 -7.35 4.81 -10.86
N LYS A 113 -8.55 4.33 -10.52
CA LYS A 113 -9.36 3.48 -11.40
C LYS A 113 -9.69 4.19 -12.71
N GLU A 114 -10.16 5.43 -12.64
CA GLU A 114 -10.49 6.25 -13.79
C GLU A 114 -9.25 6.54 -14.63
N THR A 115 -8.15 6.86 -13.98
CA THR A 115 -6.86 7.10 -14.65
C THR A 115 -6.39 5.84 -15.39
N TYR A 116 -6.40 4.68 -14.73
CA TYR A 116 -5.96 3.42 -15.35
C TYR A 116 -6.87 2.99 -16.49
N ASN A 117 -8.19 3.14 -16.35
CA ASN A 117 -9.12 2.86 -17.42
C ASN A 117 -8.89 3.77 -18.63
N SER A 118 -8.68 5.07 -18.41
CA SER A 118 -8.43 6.04 -19.49
C SER A 118 -7.11 5.79 -20.21
N LEU A 119 -6.10 5.28 -19.53
CA LEU A 119 -4.78 4.96 -20.08
C LEU A 119 -4.68 3.53 -20.64
N GLY A 120 -5.71 2.71 -20.45
CA GLY A 120 -5.71 1.29 -20.84
C GLY A 120 -4.71 0.45 -20.05
N VAL A 121 -4.46 0.78 -18.77
CA VAL A 121 -3.57 0.00 -17.91
C VAL A 121 -4.24 -1.33 -17.54
N PRO A 122 -3.61 -2.50 -17.77
CA PRO A 122 -4.21 -3.79 -17.48
C PRO A 122 -4.24 -4.03 -15.96
N ILE A 123 -5.43 -4.01 -15.38
CA ILE A 123 -5.67 -4.19 -13.95
C ILE A 123 -5.11 -5.52 -13.44
N GLY A 124 -5.29 -6.61 -14.19
CA GLY A 124 -4.82 -7.94 -13.78
C GLY A 124 -3.32 -8.01 -13.51
N ALA A 125 -2.49 -7.47 -14.42
CA ALA A 125 -1.04 -7.44 -14.25
C ALA A 125 -0.63 -6.55 -13.07
N THR A 126 -1.33 -5.42 -12.86
CA THR A 126 -1.09 -4.52 -11.73
C THR A 126 -1.41 -5.21 -10.39
N VAL A 127 -2.54 -5.90 -10.29
CA VAL A 127 -2.93 -6.65 -9.08
C VAL A 127 -1.89 -7.73 -8.74
N GLN A 128 -1.39 -8.46 -9.73
CA GLN A 128 -0.35 -9.47 -9.52
C GLN A 128 0.98 -8.85 -9.06
N ALA A 129 1.37 -7.70 -9.61
CA ALA A 129 2.55 -6.97 -9.15
C ALA A 129 2.41 -6.52 -7.69
N ILE A 130 1.25 -5.98 -7.31
CA ILE A 130 0.97 -5.56 -5.94
C ILE A 130 0.95 -6.76 -4.99
N GLN A 131 0.36 -7.89 -5.40
CA GLN A 131 0.37 -9.12 -4.60
C GLN A 131 1.80 -9.63 -4.37
N ALA A 132 2.63 -9.66 -5.41
CA ALA A 132 4.03 -10.03 -5.28
C ALA A 132 4.82 -9.07 -4.37
N MET A 133 4.55 -7.78 -4.47
CA MET A 133 5.14 -6.75 -3.60
C MET A 133 4.77 -6.99 -2.13
N LYS A 134 3.51 -7.32 -1.86
CA LYS A 134 3.02 -7.70 -0.53
C LYS A 134 3.75 -8.93 0.03
N GLU A 135 3.86 -9.99 -0.77
CA GLU A 135 4.54 -11.23 -0.39
C GLU A 135 6.03 -11.00 -0.09
N ALA A 136 6.72 -10.27 -0.97
CA ALA A 136 8.14 -9.93 -0.78
C ALA A 136 8.34 -9.08 0.49
N THR A 137 7.48 -8.11 0.72
CA THR A 137 7.52 -7.25 1.91
C THR A 137 7.28 -8.08 3.19
N ALA A 138 6.26 -8.93 3.22
CA ALA A 138 5.95 -9.77 4.37
C ALA A 138 7.10 -10.74 4.70
N ALA A 139 7.75 -11.32 3.69
CA ALA A 139 8.90 -12.20 3.87
C ALA A 139 10.11 -11.46 4.49
N LEU A 140 10.31 -10.20 4.15
CA LEU A 140 11.43 -9.39 4.67
C LEU A 140 11.22 -8.90 6.10
N VAL A 141 10.00 -8.48 6.45
CA VAL A 141 9.73 -7.89 7.78
C VAL A 141 9.41 -8.93 8.85
N GLY A 142 9.20 -10.20 8.48
CA GLY A 142 8.89 -11.30 9.38
C GLY A 142 7.40 -11.40 9.76
N ALA A 143 7.01 -12.52 10.41
CA ALA A 143 5.60 -12.85 10.62
C ALA A 143 4.84 -11.85 11.52
N ASP A 144 5.49 -11.26 12.51
CA ASP A 144 4.84 -10.33 13.45
C ASP A 144 4.68 -8.93 12.86
N ALA A 145 5.76 -8.39 12.27
CA ALA A 145 5.68 -7.13 11.52
C ALA A 145 4.91 -7.30 10.20
N GLY A 146 4.94 -8.48 9.62
CA GLY A 146 4.21 -8.83 8.40
C GLY A 146 2.69 -8.69 8.57
N ARG A 147 2.13 -9.02 9.72
CA ARG A 147 0.69 -8.85 9.99
C ARG A 147 0.27 -7.38 10.04
N GLU A 148 1.06 -6.54 10.64
CA GLU A 148 0.86 -5.08 10.63
C GLU A 148 0.96 -4.52 9.20
N THR A 149 2.03 -4.86 8.48
CA THR A 149 2.24 -4.39 7.11
C THR A 149 1.14 -4.90 6.16
N VAL A 150 0.75 -6.17 6.30
CA VAL A 150 -0.30 -6.82 5.48
C VAL A 150 -1.66 -6.19 5.72
N SER A 151 -1.99 -5.77 6.94
CA SER A 151 -3.24 -5.07 7.23
C SER A 151 -3.42 -3.82 6.37
N TYR A 152 -2.35 -3.06 6.13
CA TYR A 152 -2.39 -1.85 5.29
C TYR A 152 -2.24 -2.12 3.79
N THR A 153 -1.66 -3.25 3.40
CA THR A 153 -1.61 -3.66 1.98
C THR A 153 -2.89 -4.36 1.51
N HIS A 154 -3.80 -4.77 2.42
CA HIS A 154 -5.13 -5.27 2.06
C HIS A 154 -6.05 -4.21 1.45
N LEU A 155 -5.70 -2.94 1.56
CA LEU A 155 -6.39 -1.83 0.91
C LEU A 155 -6.06 -1.69 -0.57
N THR A 156 -5.30 -2.64 -1.09
CA THR A 156 -5.07 -2.72 -2.52
C THR A 156 -6.38 -2.95 -3.24
N LEU A 157 -6.66 -2.06 -4.18
CA LEU A 157 -7.71 -2.10 -5.20
C LEU A 157 -8.82 -3.12 -4.88
N PRO A 158 -10.08 -2.73 -4.73
CA PRO A 158 -11.16 -3.66 -4.42
C PRO A 158 -11.23 -4.73 -5.52
N THR A 159 -10.54 -5.84 -5.31
CA THR A 159 -10.50 -6.99 -6.23
C THR A 159 -11.88 -7.62 -6.39
N SER A 160 -12.78 -7.40 -5.41
CA SER A 160 -14.16 -7.91 -5.45
C SER A 160 -15.10 -7.20 -6.43
N GLN A 161 -14.68 -6.13 -7.08
CA GLN A 161 -15.47 -5.40 -8.09
C GLN A 161 -15.05 -5.65 -9.54
N TYR A 162 -14.13 -6.58 -9.78
CA TYR A 162 -13.56 -6.85 -11.11
C TYR A 162 -13.76 -8.31 -11.59
N VAL A 163 -14.66 -9.07 -10.93
CA VAL A 163 -15.13 -10.37 -11.42
C VAL A 163 -16.52 -10.23 -11.99
#